data_b55a79dbccc1cb69f98dfac5ecd47e89
#
_entry.id   b55a79dbccc1cb69f98dfac5ecd47e89
#
_cell.length_a   1.000
_cell.length_b   1.000
_cell.length_c   1.000
_cell.angle_alpha   90.00
_cell.angle_beta   90.00
_cell.angle_gamma   90.00
#
_symmetry.space_group_name_H-M   'P 1'
#
loop_
_entity.id
_entity.type
_entity.pdbx_description
1 polymer ?
#
loop_
_entity_poly.entity_id
_entity_poly.type
_entity_poly.pdbx_seq_one_letter_code
_entity_poly.pdbx_strand_id
1 'polypeptide(L)'
;MNHSTISADIISFTSLGQKDKREIEQKIQYLLEHLAQQYSSIHFYGRIVQGDTIECAMTSPTYALRVALLLKTYIKSIELSEQTEKDNRVKYFKEYGIRAAIAVAPLSVFDDMNGIIDGEAIYMSGRAIKHMSTSNKQKIVVKDTLFFRSKNEEEQEKFESIFSLLDAIISKCSQKQSEVLFYKLSGLNEKEI
;
A
#
# COMPACT_ATOMS: atom_id res chain seq x y z
N MET A 1 18.20 -13.85 7.42
CA MET A 1 16.82 -13.71 7.93
C MET A 1 16.02 -12.95 6.89
N ASN A 2 14.82 -13.40 6.53
CA ASN A 2 14.01 -12.68 5.58
C ASN A 2 13.27 -11.53 6.27
N HIS A 3 13.30 -10.38 5.63
CA HIS A 3 12.52 -9.21 5.96
C HIS A 3 11.33 -9.12 5.01
N SER A 4 10.38 -8.30 5.32
CA SER A 4 9.36 -7.91 4.35
C SER A 4 9.39 -6.40 4.13
N THR A 5 9.16 -6.01 2.88
CA THR A 5 9.01 -4.62 2.49
C THR A 5 7.71 -4.42 1.72
N ILE A 6 7.18 -3.22 1.81
CA ILE A 6 6.03 -2.79 1.01
C ILE A 6 6.46 -1.53 0.28
N SER A 7 6.35 -1.54 -1.03
CA SER A 7 6.40 -0.32 -1.84
C SER A 7 5.01 -0.07 -2.40
N ALA A 8 4.53 1.16 -2.30
CA ALA A 8 3.22 1.51 -2.83
C ALA A 8 3.24 2.89 -3.49
N ASP A 9 2.36 3.11 -4.47
CA ASP A 9 2.10 4.40 -5.07
C ASP A 9 0.60 4.75 -5.02
N ILE A 10 0.29 6.03 -4.82
CA ILE A 10 -1.08 6.53 -4.79
C ILE A 10 -1.57 6.69 -6.23
N ILE A 11 -2.63 5.95 -6.58
CA ILE A 11 -3.17 5.95 -7.93
C ILE A 11 -3.79 7.31 -8.26
N SER A 12 -3.46 7.86 -9.42
CA SER A 12 -3.94 9.16 -9.91
C SER A 12 -3.60 10.36 -9.00
N PHE A 13 -2.58 10.28 -8.16
CA PHE A 13 -2.19 11.35 -7.24
C PHE A 13 -1.98 12.71 -7.94
N THR A 14 -1.39 12.72 -9.13
CA THR A 14 -1.18 13.95 -9.91
C THR A 14 -2.47 14.65 -10.30
N SER A 15 -3.59 13.92 -10.40
CA SER A 15 -4.92 14.44 -10.74
C SER A 15 -5.70 14.96 -9.54
N LEU A 16 -5.20 14.74 -8.32
CA LEU A 16 -5.82 15.25 -7.10
C LEU A 16 -5.54 16.75 -6.93
N GLY A 17 -6.49 17.46 -6.32
CA GLY A 17 -6.31 18.86 -5.92
C GLY A 17 -5.26 19.02 -4.82
N GLN A 18 -4.62 20.18 -4.73
CA GLN A 18 -3.56 20.43 -3.75
C GLN A 18 -4.01 20.24 -2.29
N LYS A 19 -5.27 20.58 -1.99
CA LYS A 19 -5.86 20.36 -0.66
C LYS A 19 -5.94 18.88 -0.33
N ASP A 20 -6.49 18.08 -1.27
CA ASP A 20 -6.65 16.64 -1.08
C ASP A 20 -5.30 15.92 -0.99
N LYS A 21 -4.30 16.34 -1.79
CA LYS A 21 -2.94 15.81 -1.70
C LYS A 21 -2.36 15.95 -0.28
N ARG A 22 -2.43 17.17 0.27
CA ARG A 22 -1.93 17.44 1.63
C ARG A 22 -2.69 16.66 2.69
N GLU A 23 -3.99 16.55 2.55
CA GLU A 23 -4.83 15.80 3.49
C GLU A 23 -4.50 14.30 3.45
N ILE A 24 -4.34 13.73 2.25
CA ILE A 24 -3.94 12.34 2.07
C ILE A 24 -2.55 12.08 2.67
N GLU A 25 -1.57 12.94 2.37
CA GLU A 25 -0.22 12.83 2.94
C GLU A 25 -0.25 12.85 4.47
N GLN A 26 -0.99 13.77 5.08
CA GLN A 26 -1.13 13.86 6.54
C GLN A 26 -1.80 12.61 7.14
N LYS A 27 -2.86 12.11 6.51
CA LYS A 27 -3.56 10.90 6.95
C LYS A 27 -2.67 9.66 6.84
N ILE A 28 -1.88 9.55 5.76
CA ILE A 28 -0.93 8.45 5.60
C ILE A 28 0.18 8.53 6.65
N GLN A 29 0.74 9.72 6.87
CA GLN A 29 1.78 9.92 7.88
C GLN A 29 1.27 9.50 9.27
N TYR A 30 0.08 9.93 9.65
CA TYR A 30 -0.56 9.53 10.91
C TYR A 30 -0.75 8.00 11.01
N LEU A 31 -1.20 7.36 9.92
CA LEU A 31 -1.36 5.90 9.90
C LEU A 31 -0.01 5.19 10.06
N LEU A 32 1.04 5.65 9.37
CA LEU A 32 2.37 5.05 9.47
C LEU A 32 2.95 5.14 10.88
N GLU A 33 2.77 6.28 11.55
CA GLU A 33 3.17 6.48 12.96
C GLU A 33 2.40 5.55 13.91
N HIS A 34 1.09 5.38 13.69
CA HIS A 34 0.27 4.45 14.46
C HIS A 34 0.71 2.99 14.25
N LEU A 35 0.98 2.60 13.01
CA LEU A 35 1.49 1.27 12.69
C LEU A 35 2.87 1.02 13.29
N ALA A 36 3.75 2.03 13.34
CA ALA A 36 5.07 1.91 13.99
C ALA A 36 4.95 1.64 15.49
N GLN A 37 3.99 2.24 16.16
CA GLN A 37 3.72 1.95 17.57
C GLN A 37 3.11 0.54 17.75
N GLN A 38 2.10 0.19 16.94
CA GLN A 38 1.40 -1.09 17.02
C GLN A 38 2.31 -2.29 16.70
N TYR A 39 3.20 -2.14 15.74
CA TYR A 39 4.10 -3.18 15.24
C TYR A 39 5.57 -2.96 15.64
N SER A 40 5.80 -2.29 16.77
CA SER A 40 7.15 -2.03 17.32
C SER A 40 7.95 -3.31 17.57
N SER A 41 7.30 -4.40 17.98
CA SER A 41 7.96 -5.70 18.23
C SER A 41 8.58 -6.36 16.99
N ILE A 42 8.18 -5.93 15.80
CA ILE A 42 8.75 -6.38 14.51
C ILE A 42 9.50 -5.26 13.80
N HIS A 43 9.88 -4.21 14.52
CA HIS A 43 10.59 -3.05 13.97
C HIS A 43 9.94 -2.52 12.69
N PHE A 44 8.61 -2.32 12.71
CA PHE A 44 7.94 -1.70 11.58
C PHE A 44 8.42 -0.27 11.39
N TYR A 45 8.84 0.03 10.20
CA TYR A 45 9.17 1.38 9.75
C TYR A 45 8.41 1.70 8.45
N GLY A 46 7.84 2.88 8.36
CA GLY A 46 7.14 3.36 7.18
C GLY A 46 7.39 4.83 6.91
N ARG A 47 7.50 5.21 5.64
CA ARG A 47 7.70 6.60 5.21
C ARG A 47 7.00 6.91 3.91
N ILE A 48 6.73 8.19 3.68
CA ILE A 48 6.33 8.73 2.37
C ILE A 48 7.60 9.21 1.67
N VAL A 49 7.77 8.79 0.41
CA VAL A 49 8.86 9.20 -0.46
C VAL A 49 8.26 9.91 -1.67
N GLN A 50 8.68 11.15 -1.95
CA GLN A 50 8.24 11.94 -3.11
C GLN A 50 6.70 12.12 -3.24
N GLY A 51 6.01 12.32 -2.12
CA GLY A 51 4.61 12.71 -2.06
C GLY A 51 3.59 11.59 -2.31
N ASP A 52 3.80 10.72 -3.30
CA ASP A 52 2.85 9.67 -3.67
C ASP A 52 3.37 8.24 -3.45
N THR A 53 4.63 8.09 -3.10
CA THR A 53 5.25 6.78 -2.87
C THR A 53 5.37 6.50 -1.38
N ILE A 54 4.94 5.31 -0.97
CA ILE A 54 5.04 4.83 0.41
C ILE A 54 6.01 3.65 0.41
N GLU A 55 6.95 3.66 1.35
CA GLU A 55 7.85 2.55 1.60
C GLU A 55 7.73 2.11 3.05
N CYS A 56 7.59 0.79 3.26
CA CYS A 56 7.60 0.19 4.59
C CYS A 56 8.58 -0.98 4.62
N ALA A 57 9.16 -1.22 5.80
CA ALA A 57 9.98 -2.39 6.08
C ALA A 57 9.67 -2.93 7.48
N MET A 58 9.85 -4.24 7.65
CA MET A 58 9.68 -4.92 8.93
C MET A 58 10.52 -6.21 8.99
N THR A 59 10.92 -6.60 10.19
CA THR A 59 11.77 -7.78 10.41
C THR A 59 11.02 -9.10 10.25
N SER A 60 9.69 -9.09 10.25
CA SER A 60 8.87 -10.29 10.10
C SER A 60 7.92 -10.19 8.91
N PRO A 61 7.87 -11.17 8.00
CA PRO A 61 6.91 -11.18 6.91
C PRO A 61 5.47 -11.49 7.35
N THR A 62 5.26 -11.97 8.56
CA THR A 62 3.96 -12.44 9.08
C THR A 62 2.85 -11.37 8.98
N TYR A 63 3.21 -10.11 9.17
CA TYR A 63 2.25 -9.01 9.19
C TYR A 63 2.21 -8.20 7.88
N ALA A 64 3.07 -8.52 6.91
CA ALA A 64 3.22 -7.72 5.69
C ALA A 64 1.91 -7.55 4.91
N LEU A 65 1.16 -8.64 4.72
CA LEU A 65 -0.13 -8.58 4.04
C LEU A 65 -1.14 -7.74 4.82
N ARG A 66 -1.23 -7.93 6.14
CA ARG A 66 -2.15 -7.14 6.97
C ARG A 66 -1.84 -5.65 6.90
N VAL A 67 -0.57 -5.27 6.98
CA VAL A 67 -0.14 -3.87 6.86
C VAL A 67 -0.46 -3.30 5.47
N ALA A 68 -0.18 -4.04 4.40
CA ALA A 68 -0.52 -3.61 3.04
C ALA A 68 -2.03 -3.41 2.85
N LEU A 69 -2.84 -4.29 3.42
CA LEU A 69 -4.30 -4.17 3.37
C LEU A 69 -4.81 -3.00 4.23
N LEU A 70 -4.22 -2.75 5.40
CA LEU A 70 -4.52 -1.57 6.22
C LEU A 70 -4.24 -0.28 5.45
N LEU A 71 -3.08 -0.16 4.82
CA LEU A 71 -2.74 0.99 3.97
C LEU A 71 -3.74 1.14 2.81
N LYS A 72 -4.01 0.05 2.09
CA LYS A 72 -4.88 0.07 0.90
C LYS A 72 -6.32 0.45 1.25
N THR A 73 -6.88 -0.14 2.30
CA THR A 73 -8.26 0.11 2.70
C THR A 73 -8.44 1.49 3.33
N TYR A 74 -7.48 1.94 4.15
CA TYR A 74 -7.50 3.27 4.73
C TYR A 74 -7.42 4.37 3.68
N ILE A 75 -6.46 4.29 2.75
CA ILE A 75 -6.31 5.31 1.71
C ILE A 75 -7.52 5.33 0.78
N LYS A 76 -8.06 4.18 0.43
CA LYS A 76 -9.28 4.09 -0.38
C LYS A 76 -10.52 4.65 0.34
N SER A 77 -10.55 4.68 1.67
CA SER A 77 -11.65 5.23 2.45
C SER A 77 -11.61 6.76 2.58
N ILE A 78 -10.54 7.43 2.15
CA ILE A 78 -10.40 8.88 2.24
C ILE A 78 -11.40 9.59 1.32
N GLU A 79 -12.19 10.50 1.87
CA GLU A 79 -13.08 11.35 1.09
C GLU A 79 -12.29 12.44 0.37
N LEU A 80 -12.70 12.74 -0.86
CA LEU A 80 -12.09 13.77 -1.68
C LEU A 80 -13.04 14.99 -1.78
N SER A 81 -12.46 16.16 -2.04
CA SER A 81 -13.25 17.37 -2.27
C SER A 81 -14.02 17.29 -3.58
N GLU A 82 -15.20 17.92 -3.65
CA GLU A 82 -16.04 17.99 -4.86
C GLU A 82 -15.30 18.52 -6.09
N GLN A 83 -14.33 19.42 -5.90
CA GLN A 83 -13.55 19.99 -6.99
C GLN A 83 -12.63 18.95 -7.63
N THR A 84 -11.99 18.12 -6.83
CA THR A 84 -11.14 17.01 -7.28
C THR A 84 -11.95 15.93 -7.97
N GLU A 85 -13.16 15.66 -7.52
CA GLU A 85 -14.03 14.63 -8.08
C GLU A 85 -14.45 14.85 -9.54
N LYS A 86 -14.28 16.08 -10.07
CA LYS A 86 -14.58 16.41 -11.47
C LYS A 86 -13.54 15.89 -12.47
N ASP A 87 -12.32 15.51 -12.02
CA ASP A 87 -11.33 14.90 -12.91
C ASP A 87 -11.66 13.41 -13.14
N ASN A 88 -11.81 13.03 -14.40
CA ASN A 88 -12.15 11.66 -14.79
C ASN A 88 -11.14 10.60 -14.35
N ARG A 89 -9.91 10.99 -14.04
CA ARG A 89 -8.87 10.08 -13.54
C ARG A 89 -9.01 9.77 -12.06
N VAL A 90 -9.70 10.59 -11.31
CA VAL A 90 -9.96 10.42 -9.88
C VAL A 90 -10.81 9.17 -9.60
N LYS A 91 -11.61 8.71 -10.56
CA LYS A 91 -12.32 7.42 -10.46
C LYS A 91 -11.38 6.24 -10.13
N TYR A 92 -10.15 6.26 -10.64
CA TYR A 92 -9.18 5.20 -10.37
C TYR A 92 -8.64 5.26 -8.93
N PHE A 93 -8.49 6.46 -8.36
CA PHE A 93 -8.20 6.59 -6.93
C PHE A 93 -9.33 6.01 -6.08
N LYS A 94 -10.59 6.37 -6.38
CA LYS A 94 -11.76 5.85 -5.66
C LYS A 94 -11.90 4.33 -5.78
N GLU A 95 -11.54 3.75 -6.91
CA GLU A 95 -11.63 2.32 -7.16
C GLU A 95 -10.50 1.54 -6.48
N TYR A 96 -9.27 2.04 -6.54
CA TYR A 96 -8.07 1.28 -6.14
C TYR A 96 -7.30 1.86 -4.94
N GLY A 97 -7.37 3.15 -4.68
CA GLY A 97 -6.60 3.86 -3.64
C GLY A 97 -5.11 3.90 -3.96
N ILE A 98 -4.43 2.81 -3.65
CA ILE A 98 -3.00 2.60 -3.91
C ILE A 98 -2.75 1.34 -4.74
N ARG A 99 -1.62 1.34 -5.43
CA ARG A 99 -0.96 0.13 -5.90
C ARG A 99 0.13 -0.23 -4.91
N ALA A 100 0.17 -1.49 -4.47
CA ALA A 100 1.12 -1.94 -3.45
C ALA A 100 1.77 -3.27 -3.85
N ALA A 101 3.06 -3.39 -3.60
CA ALA A 101 3.82 -4.62 -3.76
C ALA A 101 4.49 -5.00 -2.44
N ILE A 102 4.26 -6.22 -1.99
CA ILE A 102 4.96 -6.82 -0.86
C ILE A 102 6.10 -7.66 -1.42
N ALA A 103 7.30 -7.52 -0.84
CA ALA A 103 8.41 -8.42 -1.13
C ALA A 103 8.96 -9.05 0.14
N VAL A 104 9.33 -10.34 0.05
CA VAL A 104 9.96 -11.11 1.13
C VAL A 104 11.33 -11.57 0.66
N ALA A 105 12.38 -10.97 1.22
CA ALA A 105 13.77 -11.24 0.91
C ALA A 105 14.69 -10.65 2.00
N PRO A 106 16.01 -10.92 1.98
CA PRO A 106 16.95 -10.25 2.87
C PRO A 106 17.04 -8.74 2.62
N LEU A 107 17.22 -7.96 3.69
CA LEU A 107 17.74 -6.60 3.64
C LEU A 107 19.22 -6.60 4.02
N SER A 108 20.03 -5.84 3.30
CA SER A 108 21.46 -5.64 3.60
C SER A 108 21.64 -4.66 4.75
N VAL A 109 20.78 -3.64 4.80
CA VAL A 109 20.73 -2.65 5.88
C VAL A 109 19.26 -2.38 6.21
N PHE A 110 18.95 -2.45 7.49
CA PHE A 110 17.66 -2.00 8.02
C PHE A 110 17.91 -1.28 9.35
N ASP A 111 17.80 0.03 9.33
CA ASP A 111 17.95 0.93 10.47
C ASP A 111 16.68 1.79 10.53
N ASP A 112 15.72 1.34 11.32
CA ASP A 112 14.43 2.01 11.51
C ASP A 112 14.56 3.37 12.21
N MET A 113 15.58 3.54 13.06
CA MET A 113 15.85 4.80 13.77
C MET A 113 16.34 5.91 12.83
N ASN A 114 17.19 5.57 11.86
CA ASN A 114 17.72 6.51 10.88
C ASN A 114 16.97 6.45 9.54
N GLY A 115 15.96 5.59 9.43
CA GLY A 115 15.16 5.44 8.22
C GLY A 115 15.92 4.88 7.02
N ILE A 116 16.93 4.03 7.26
CA ILE A 116 17.73 3.43 6.19
C ILE A 116 17.20 2.04 5.90
N ILE A 117 16.75 1.86 4.65
CA ILE A 117 16.29 0.57 4.13
C ILE A 117 17.06 0.30 2.84
N ASP A 118 17.87 -0.76 2.81
CA ASP A 118 18.62 -1.16 1.64
C ASP A 118 18.69 -2.69 1.52
N GLY A 119 18.62 -3.19 0.29
CA GLY A 119 18.75 -4.60 0.01
C GLY A 119 17.65 -5.14 -0.88
N GLU A 120 17.63 -6.46 -1.01
CA GLU A 120 16.87 -7.11 -2.06
C GLU A 120 15.35 -6.94 -1.93
N ALA A 121 14.82 -7.05 -0.71
CA ALA A 121 13.39 -6.91 -0.49
C ALA A 121 12.86 -5.57 -1.03
N ILE A 122 13.50 -4.44 -0.68
CA ILE A 122 13.05 -3.12 -1.13
C ILE A 122 13.23 -2.93 -2.64
N TYR A 123 14.26 -3.51 -3.24
CA TYR A 123 14.42 -3.49 -4.69
C TYR A 123 13.36 -4.30 -5.41
N MET A 124 12.96 -5.46 -4.89
CA MET A 124 11.92 -6.31 -5.47
C MET A 124 10.55 -5.62 -5.42
N SER A 125 10.15 -5.08 -4.27
CA SER A 125 8.87 -4.37 -4.14
C SER A 125 8.83 -3.11 -5.01
N GLY A 126 9.90 -2.30 -5.00
CA GLY A 126 10.00 -1.09 -5.82
C GLY A 126 9.98 -1.36 -7.34
N ARG A 127 10.67 -2.41 -7.80
CA ARG A 127 10.62 -2.83 -9.22
C ARG A 127 9.23 -3.30 -9.62
N ALA A 128 8.53 -4.04 -8.77
CA ALA A 128 7.17 -4.49 -9.06
C ALA A 128 6.23 -3.30 -9.32
N ILE A 129 6.32 -2.22 -8.51
CA ILE A 129 5.53 -1.00 -8.74
C ILE A 129 5.93 -0.29 -10.03
N LYS A 130 7.23 -0.11 -10.29
CA LYS A 130 7.73 0.58 -11.49
C LYS A 130 7.32 -0.13 -12.79
N HIS A 131 7.42 -1.44 -12.87
CA HIS A 131 7.05 -2.19 -14.08
C HIS A 131 5.57 -2.06 -14.42
N MET A 132 4.71 -1.87 -13.42
CA MET A 132 3.27 -1.71 -13.63
C MET A 132 2.85 -0.26 -13.93
N SER A 133 3.70 0.73 -13.62
CA SER A 133 3.43 2.15 -13.91
C SER A 133 3.73 2.54 -15.38
N THR A 134 4.45 1.72 -16.13
CA THR A 134 4.85 1.97 -17.53
C THR A 134 3.80 1.58 -18.56
N SER A 135 2.53 1.45 -18.18
CA SER A 135 1.47 1.19 -19.13
C SER A 135 1.27 2.37 -20.10
N ASN A 136 1.21 2.07 -21.38
CA ASN A 136 1.00 2.93 -22.52
C ASN A 136 0.23 4.23 -22.22
N LYS A 137 0.83 5.37 -22.53
CA LYS A 137 0.27 6.73 -22.40
C LYS A 137 -1.11 6.95 -23.07
N GLN A 138 -1.61 6.00 -23.83
CA GLN A 138 -2.88 6.10 -24.58
C GLN A 138 -4.08 5.41 -23.93
N LYS A 139 -3.89 4.48 -22.98
CA LYS A 139 -5.00 3.83 -22.28
C LYS A 139 -4.56 3.43 -20.89
N ILE A 140 -5.08 4.11 -19.86
CA ILE A 140 -4.85 3.71 -18.47
C ILE A 140 -5.71 2.46 -18.24
N VAL A 141 -5.08 1.28 -18.25
CA VAL A 141 -5.69 0.03 -17.84
C VAL A 141 -5.00 -0.37 -16.54
N VAL A 142 -5.64 -0.11 -15.42
CA VAL A 142 -5.20 -0.65 -14.13
C VAL A 142 -5.73 -2.07 -14.05
N LYS A 143 -4.86 -3.07 -14.16
CA LYS A 143 -5.27 -4.48 -14.12
C LYS A 143 -5.19 -5.03 -12.71
N ASP A 144 -4.05 -4.87 -12.07
CA ASP A 144 -3.77 -5.36 -10.73
C ASP A 144 -3.14 -4.25 -9.90
N THR A 145 -3.45 -4.20 -8.62
CA THR A 145 -2.96 -3.17 -7.70
C THR A 145 -2.40 -3.74 -6.39
N LEU A 146 -2.36 -5.06 -6.26
CA LEU A 146 -1.74 -5.74 -5.11
C LEU A 146 -0.85 -6.88 -5.61
N PHE A 147 0.44 -6.83 -5.26
CA PHE A 147 1.45 -7.77 -5.75
C PHE A 147 2.24 -8.41 -4.62
N PHE A 148 2.64 -9.65 -4.84
CA PHE A 148 3.61 -10.36 -3.99
C PHE A 148 4.86 -10.68 -4.79
N ARG A 149 6.03 -10.59 -4.13
CA ARG A 149 7.33 -10.97 -4.70
C ARG A 149 8.14 -11.76 -3.68
N SER A 150 8.64 -12.90 -4.10
CA SER A 150 9.58 -13.75 -3.34
C SER A 150 10.65 -14.28 -4.29
N LYS A 151 11.82 -14.60 -3.75
CA LYS A 151 12.84 -15.38 -4.48
C LYS A 151 12.47 -16.85 -4.61
N ASN A 152 11.65 -17.34 -3.72
CA ASN A 152 11.13 -18.68 -3.78
C ASN A 152 9.99 -18.71 -4.79
N GLU A 153 10.22 -19.37 -5.94
CA GLU A 153 9.24 -19.46 -7.03
C GLU A 153 7.95 -20.16 -6.58
N GLU A 154 8.05 -21.18 -5.75
CA GLU A 154 6.88 -21.89 -5.22
C GLU A 154 6.02 -21.00 -4.33
N GLU A 155 6.65 -20.19 -3.47
CA GLU A 155 5.93 -19.18 -2.68
C GLU A 155 5.30 -18.12 -3.57
N GLN A 156 6.04 -17.65 -4.57
CA GLN A 156 5.56 -16.65 -5.52
C GLN A 156 4.27 -17.13 -6.21
N GLU A 157 4.28 -18.32 -6.80
CA GLU A 157 3.13 -18.89 -7.49
C GLU A 157 1.93 -19.08 -6.55
N LYS A 158 2.15 -19.62 -5.35
CA LYS A 158 1.08 -19.82 -4.36
C LYS A 158 0.40 -18.52 -3.95
N PHE A 159 1.17 -17.47 -3.70
CA PHE A 159 0.62 -16.20 -3.24
C PHE A 159 0.07 -15.34 -4.37
N GLU A 160 0.54 -15.46 -5.60
CA GLU A 160 0.10 -14.63 -6.72
C GLU A 160 -1.43 -14.74 -6.96
N SER A 161 -1.97 -15.95 -6.96
CA SER A 161 -3.41 -16.18 -7.09
C SER A 161 -4.23 -15.60 -5.92
N ILE A 162 -3.71 -15.72 -4.70
CA ILE A 162 -4.36 -15.18 -3.50
C ILE A 162 -4.38 -13.66 -3.56
N PHE A 163 -3.27 -13.04 -3.93
CA PHE A 163 -3.17 -11.58 -4.06
C PHE A 163 -4.08 -11.03 -5.15
N SER A 164 -4.16 -11.70 -6.31
CA SER A 164 -5.10 -11.33 -7.38
C SER A 164 -6.56 -11.41 -6.92
N LEU A 165 -6.93 -12.43 -6.15
CA LEU A 165 -8.27 -12.56 -5.60
C LEU A 165 -8.57 -11.46 -4.57
N LEU A 166 -7.66 -11.20 -3.65
CA LEU A 166 -7.79 -10.13 -2.66
C LEU A 166 -7.92 -8.75 -3.33
N ASP A 167 -7.10 -8.49 -4.35
CA ASP A 167 -7.15 -7.24 -5.11
C ASP A 167 -8.49 -7.06 -5.82
N ALA A 168 -9.00 -8.11 -6.45
CA ALA A 168 -10.30 -8.09 -7.11
C ALA A 168 -11.45 -7.81 -6.12
N ILE A 169 -11.40 -8.36 -4.91
CA ILE A 169 -12.40 -8.12 -3.86
C ILE A 169 -12.31 -6.68 -3.36
N ILE A 170 -11.12 -6.22 -2.97
CA ILE A 170 -10.92 -4.90 -2.38
C ILE A 170 -11.19 -3.78 -3.40
N SER A 171 -10.85 -3.98 -4.66
CA SER A 171 -11.12 -3.00 -5.73
C SER A 171 -12.62 -2.74 -5.91
N LYS A 172 -13.45 -3.75 -5.67
CA LYS A 172 -14.92 -3.64 -5.74
C LYS A 172 -15.56 -3.08 -4.47
N CYS A 173 -14.86 -3.01 -3.35
CA CYS A 173 -15.39 -2.39 -2.15
C CYS A 173 -15.68 -0.90 -2.40
N SER A 174 -16.82 -0.42 -1.93
CA SER A 174 -17.07 1.02 -1.86
C SER A 174 -16.14 1.69 -0.84
N GLN A 175 -16.11 3.00 -0.84
CA GLN A 175 -15.37 3.80 0.14
C GLN A 175 -15.74 3.41 1.59
N LYS A 176 -17.04 3.34 1.91
CA LYS A 176 -17.53 2.95 3.23
C LYS A 176 -17.23 1.50 3.57
N GLN A 177 -17.30 0.58 2.61
CA GLN A 177 -16.87 -0.80 2.83
C GLN A 177 -15.37 -0.91 3.10
N SER A 178 -14.57 -0.07 2.44
CA SER A 178 -13.13 -0.01 2.69
C SER A 178 -12.81 0.53 4.10
N GLU A 179 -13.57 1.51 4.58
CA GLU A 179 -13.48 2.03 5.95
C GLU A 179 -13.79 0.94 6.98
N VAL A 180 -14.90 0.22 6.82
CA VAL A 180 -15.27 -0.90 7.70
C VAL A 180 -14.20 -2.00 7.68
N LEU A 181 -13.69 -2.33 6.50
CA LEU A 181 -12.63 -3.33 6.36
C LEU A 181 -11.33 -2.88 7.04
N PHE A 182 -10.96 -1.60 6.96
CA PHE A 182 -9.84 -1.04 7.69
C PHE A 182 -9.99 -1.25 9.20
N TYR A 183 -11.13 -0.92 9.78
CA TYR A 183 -11.38 -1.12 11.22
C TYR A 183 -11.35 -2.59 11.62
N LYS A 184 -11.91 -3.47 10.81
CA LYS A 184 -11.82 -4.93 11.04
C LYS A 184 -10.38 -5.44 11.03
N LEU A 185 -9.58 -4.99 10.06
CA LEU A 185 -8.16 -5.33 9.96
C LEU A 185 -7.35 -4.71 11.12
N SER A 186 -7.78 -3.59 11.66
CA SER A 186 -7.19 -2.97 12.85
C SER A 186 -7.51 -3.72 14.15
N GLY A 187 -8.46 -4.68 14.11
CA GLY A 187 -8.81 -5.52 15.26
C GLY A 187 -10.08 -5.09 15.98
N LEU A 188 -10.80 -4.07 15.49
CA LEU A 188 -12.09 -3.66 16.08
C LEU A 188 -13.17 -4.69 15.79
N ASN A 189 -14.06 -4.89 16.75
CA ASN A 189 -15.24 -5.74 16.57
C ASN A 189 -16.42 -4.94 15.98
N GLU A 190 -17.49 -5.63 15.55
CA GLU A 190 -18.61 -5.00 14.86
C GLU A 190 -19.41 -3.98 15.68
N LYS A 191 -19.27 -4.04 17.01
CA LYS A 191 -19.96 -3.09 17.91
C LYS A 191 -19.15 -1.81 18.11
N GLU A 192 -17.88 -1.83 17.72
CA GLU A 192 -16.93 -0.71 17.84
C GLU A 192 -16.77 0.07 16.54
N ILE A 193 -17.30 -0.47 15.43
CA ILE A 193 -17.34 0.15 14.10
C ILE A 193 -18.71 0.81 13.88
#